data_11eb156cb4dff7d69c08da753bc3997e
#
_entry.id   11eb156cb4dff7d69c08da753bc3997e
#
_cell.length_a   1.000
_cell.length_b   1.000
_cell.length_c   1.000
_cell.angle_alpha   90.00
_cell.angle_beta   90.00
_cell.angle_gamma   90.00
#
_symmetry.space_group_name_H-M   'P 1'
#
loop_
_entity.id
_entity.type
_entity.pdbx_description
1 polymer ?
#
loop_
_entity_poly.entity_id
_entity_poly.type
_entity_poly.pdbx_seq_one_letter_code
_entity_poly.pdbx_strand_id
1 'polypeptide(L)'
;MTIGGLVSRFRQDMAKHFEKSILPYTQDQLFELVADVERYPEFVPCWLDASVHRRDGDIVLVEQVLNIAAVRHRFVSTAVLLRPVSVQVTSSDGPFRHLDIRWHIEPQSSSGCTLMLSTDFQLRSGMLQTLLSGFFRGETWRLLKVFENRAHKLYGHTR
;
A
#
# COMPACT_ATOMS: atom_id res chain seq x y z
N MET A 1 -7.15 30.61 -19.56
CA MET A 1 -7.58 29.24 -19.29
C MET A 1 -6.53 28.54 -18.47
N THR A 2 -6.81 28.38 -17.23
CA THR A 2 -5.87 27.80 -16.28
C THR A 2 -5.97 26.26 -16.32
N ILE A 3 -4.87 25.61 -16.65
CA ILE A 3 -4.68 24.15 -16.62
C ILE A 3 -5.01 23.57 -15.21
N GLY A 4 -5.08 24.44 -14.19
CA GLY A 4 -5.42 24.03 -12.83
C GLY A 4 -6.82 23.47 -12.63
N GLY A 5 -7.78 23.82 -13.49
CA GLY A 5 -9.16 23.29 -13.38
C GLY A 5 -9.32 21.84 -13.86
N LEU A 6 -8.53 21.43 -14.84
CA LEU A 6 -8.57 20.07 -15.38
C LEU A 6 -7.84 19.10 -14.43
N VAL A 7 -6.70 19.53 -13.90
CA VAL A 7 -5.92 18.75 -12.94
C VAL A 7 -6.68 18.56 -11.62
N SER A 8 -7.49 19.57 -11.23
CA SER A 8 -8.32 19.49 -10.02
C SER A 8 -9.48 18.50 -10.17
N ARG A 9 -10.10 18.40 -11.37
CA ARG A 9 -11.17 17.44 -11.63
C ARG A 9 -10.66 15.99 -11.67
N PHE A 10 -9.50 15.76 -12.29
CA PHE A 10 -8.86 14.43 -12.27
C PHE A 10 -8.46 13.99 -10.87
N ARG A 11 -8.15 14.92 -9.97
CA ARG A 11 -7.83 14.64 -8.56
C ARG A 11 -9.06 14.27 -7.72
N GLN A 12 -10.26 14.70 -8.11
CA GLN A 12 -11.48 14.41 -7.36
C GLN A 12 -12.05 13.02 -7.65
N ASP A 13 -11.79 12.46 -8.83
CA ASP A 13 -12.30 11.14 -9.21
C ASP A 13 -11.39 9.97 -8.81
N MET A 14 -10.17 10.27 -8.35
CA MET A 14 -9.20 9.28 -7.89
C MET A 14 -9.02 9.38 -6.37
N ALA A 15 -9.31 8.27 -5.67
CA ALA A 15 -9.10 8.18 -4.23
C ALA A 15 -7.60 8.13 -3.94
N LYS A 16 -6.98 9.32 -3.78
CA LYS A 16 -5.56 9.47 -3.50
C LYS A 16 -5.35 9.90 -2.07
N HIS A 17 -4.62 9.09 -1.31
CA HIS A 17 -4.30 9.34 0.09
C HIS A 17 -2.80 9.27 0.32
N PHE A 18 -2.32 10.12 1.21
CA PHE A 18 -0.92 10.15 1.61
C PHE A 18 -0.81 10.23 3.12
N GLU A 19 0.03 9.35 3.69
CA GLU A 19 0.34 9.30 5.11
C GLU A 19 1.82 9.08 5.35
N LYS A 20 2.32 9.54 6.49
CA LYS A 20 3.71 9.28 6.91
C LYS A 20 3.81 9.07 8.41
N SER A 21 4.79 8.29 8.82
CA SER A 21 5.11 8.03 10.23
C SER A 21 6.62 7.91 10.40
N ILE A 22 7.12 8.41 11.52
CA ILE A 22 8.53 8.27 11.89
C ILE A 22 8.64 7.07 12.82
N LEU A 23 9.48 6.10 12.45
CA LEU A 23 9.64 4.84 13.16
C LEU A 23 11.11 4.62 13.57
N PRO A 24 11.35 4.01 14.75
CA PRO A 24 12.72 3.82 15.27
C PRO A 24 13.40 2.58 14.68
N TYR A 25 13.22 2.31 13.40
CA TYR A 25 13.76 1.13 12.73
C TYR A 25 14.64 1.51 11.55
N THR A 26 15.48 0.56 11.12
CA THR A 26 16.35 0.78 9.97
C THR A 26 15.56 0.77 8.67
N GLN A 27 16.14 1.33 7.64
CA GLN A 27 15.57 1.33 6.30
C GLN A 27 15.37 -0.10 5.80
N ASP A 28 16.33 -1.00 6.03
CA ASP A 28 16.22 -2.41 5.65
C ASP A 28 15.09 -3.13 6.37
N GLN A 29 14.92 -2.89 7.68
CA GLN A 29 13.83 -3.49 8.45
C GLN A 29 12.46 -3.09 7.90
N LEU A 30 12.27 -1.80 7.64
CA LEU A 30 11.00 -1.30 7.11
C LEU A 30 10.77 -1.75 5.66
N PHE A 31 11.82 -1.83 4.86
CA PHE A 31 11.73 -2.32 3.50
C PHE A 31 11.30 -3.80 3.47
N GLU A 32 11.93 -4.64 4.26
CA GLU A 32 11.57 -6.07 4.34
C GLU A 32 10.12 -6.26 4.80
N LEU A 33 9.67 -5.46 5.76
CA LEU A 33 8.30 -5.50 6.25
C LEU A 33 7.30 -5.21 5.12
N VAL A 34 7.55 -4.18 4.34
CA VAL A 34 6.66 -3.74 3.26
C VAL A 34 6.75 -4.67 2.04
N ALA A 35 7.94 -5.19 1.74
CA ALA A 35 8.18 -6.04 0.58
C ALA A 35 7.64 -7.47 0.75
N ASP A 36 7.46 -7.94 1.98
CA ASP A 36 7.03 -9.31 2.27
C ASP A 36 5.51 -9.46 2.17
N VAL A 37 5.00 -9.32 0.96
CA VAL A 37 3.57 -9.30 0.67
C VAL A 37 2.87 -10.62 1.02
N GLU A 38 3.56 -11.74 0.94
CA GLU A 38 2.98 -13.05 1.27
C GLU A 38 2.59 -13.18 2.75
N ARG A 39 3.11 -12.30 3.60
CA ARG A 39 2.75 -12.23 5.01
C ARG A 39 1.63 -11.25 5.34
N TYR A 40 1.17 -10.47 4.37
CA TYR A 40 0.09 -9.50 4.58
C TYR A 40 -1.19 -10.14 5.15
N PRO A 41 -1.61 -11.35 4.72
CA PRO A 41 -2.79 -11.99 5.33
C PRO A 41 -2.68 -12.21 6.84
N GLU A 42 -1.48 -12.26 7.41
CA GLU A 42 -1.28 -12.46 8.84
C GLU A 42 -1.66 -11.24 9.68
N PHE A 43 -1.62 -10.03 9.11
CA PHE A 43 -1.79 -8.82 9.91
C PHE A 43 -2.57 -7.69 9.23
N VAL A 44 -2.75 -7.72 7.90
CA VAL A 44 -3.49 -6.65 7.19
C VAL A 44 -4.95 -7.04 7.06
N PRO A 45 -5.89 -6.23 7.61
CA PRO A 45 -7.31 -6.52 7.46
C PRO A 45 -7.72 -6.60 5.99
N CYS A 46 -8.68 -7.47 5.69
CA CYS A 46 -9.22 -7.73 4.36
C CYS A 46 -8.28 -8.47 3.40
N TRP A 47 -7.01 -8.66 3.73
CA TRP A 47 -6.10 -9.52 2.94
C TRP A 47 -6.31 -10.98 3.31
N LEU A 48 -6.84 -11.77 2.38
CA LEU A 48 -7.12 -13.20 2.60
C LEU A 48 -5.98 -14.08 2.13
N ASP A 49 -5.33 -13.71 1.03
CA ASP A 49 -4.24 -14.47 0.45
C ASP A 49 -3.32 -13.58 -0.38
N ALA A 50 -2.06 -13.95 -0.47
CA ALA A 50 -1.07 -13.31 -1.32
C ALA A 50 0.02 -14.31 -1.69
N SER A 51 0.24 -14.51 -2.98
CA SER A 51 1.21 -15.47 -3.53
C SER A 51 2.07 -14.84 -4.59
N VAL A 52 3.38 -14.95 -4.44
CA VAL A 52 4.33 -14.51 -5.47
C VAL A 52 4.35 -15.55 -6.58
N HIS A 53 3.96 -15.15 -7.79
CA HIS A 53 3.92 -16.02 -8.96
C HIS A 53 5.23 -15.98 -9.76
N ARG A 54 5.88 -14.84 -9.80
CA ARG A 54 7.09 -14.66 -10.60
C ARG A 54 7.95 -13.54 -10.02
N ARG A 55 9.25 -13.76 -10.04
CA ARG A 55 10.26 -12.75 -9.74
C ARG A 55 11.17 -12.58 -10.95
N ASP A 56 11.38 -11.33 -11.36
CA ASP A 56 12.24 -10.98 -12.46
C ASP A 56 13.02 -9.71 -12.05
N GLY A 57 14.20 -9.92 -11.45
CA GLY A 57 14.96 -8.83 -10.84
C GLY A 57 14.18 -8.11 -9.76
N ASP A 58 13.98 -6.81 -9.94
CA ASP A 58 13.25 -5.94 -9.00
C ASP A 58 11.73 -5.95 -9.23
N ILE A 59 11.26 -6.71 -10.20
CA ILE A 59 9.84 -6.80 -10.54
C ILE A 59 9.27 -8.12 -10.04
N VAL A 60 8.17 -8.04 -9.28
CA VAL A 60 7.51 -9.19 -8.68
C VAL A 60 6.05 -9.20 -9.10
N LEU A 61 5.60 -10.33 -9.64
CA LEU A 61 4.20 -10.55 -9.97
C LEU A 61 3.53 -11.29 -8.81
N VAL A 62 2.46 -10.69 -8.28
CA VAL A 62 1.79 -11.19 -7.07
C VAL A 62 0.31 -11.37 -7.35
N GLU A 63 -0.22 -12.55 -7.03
CA GLU A 63 -1.66 -12.79 -6.97
C GLU A 63 -2.15 -12.55 -5.56
N GLN A 64 -3.21 -11.77 -5.42
CA GLN A 64 -3.78 -11.41 -4.13
C GLN A 64 -5.27 -11.62 -4.11
N VAL A 65 -5.81 -11.92 -2.92
CA VAL A 65 -7.25 -12.06 -2.69
C VAL A 65 -7.63 -11.12 -1.55
N LEU A 66 -8.56 -10.21 -1.83
CA LEU A 66 -9.13 -9.30 -0.85
C LEU A 66 -10.59 -9.67 -0.55
N ASN A 67 -11.00 -9.43 0.68
CA ASN A 67 -12.40 -9.43 1.06
C ASN A 67 -12.92 -7.98 1.07
N ILE A 68 -13.78 -7.65 0.11
CA ILE A 68 -14.43 -6.34 0.05
C ILE A 68 -15.93 -6.57 0.10
N ALA A 69 -16.60 -6.01 1.12
CA ALA A 69 -18.05 -6.15 1.32
C ALA A 69 -18.50 -7.63 1.34
N ALA A 70 -17.76 -8.48 2.06
CA ALA A 70 -18.00 -9.93 2.20
C ALA A 70 -17.87 -10.71 0.89
N VAL A 71 -17.27 -10.13 -0.15
CA VAL A 71 -17.00 -10.78 -1.43
C VAL A 71 -15.50 -10.90 -1.64
N ARG A 72 -15.05 -12.07 -2.09
CA ARG A 72 -13.66 -12.32 -2.42
C ARG A 72 -13.33 -11.78 -3.80
N HIS A 73 -12.28 -10.98 -3.87
CA HIS A 73 -11.79 -10.41 -5.12
C HIS A 73 -10.35 -10.82 -5.34
N ARG A 74 -10.12 -11.55 -6.42
CA ARG A 74 -8.78 -11.96 -6.84
C ARG A 74 -8.25 -10.98 -7.86
N PHE A 75 -6.99 -10.61 -7.74
CA PHE A 75 -6.32 -9.78 -8.73
C PHE A 75 -4.82 -10.03 -8.74
N VAL A 76 -4.20 -9.75 -9.89
CA VAL A 76 -2.76 -9.82 -10.07
C VAL A 76 -2.20 -8.41 -10.06
N SER A 77 -1.16 -8.20 -9.28
CA SER A 77 -0.45 -6.93 -9.20
C SER A 77 1.02 -7.09 -9.57
N THR A 78 1.62 -6.00 -10.00
CA THR A 78 3.06 -5.90 -10.25
C THR A 78 3.67 -5.03 -9.16
N ALA A 79 4.66 -5.56 -8.46
CA ALA A 79 5.43 -4.82 -7.48
C ALA A 79 6.82 -4.52 -8.03
N VAL A 80 7.24 -3.26 -7.94
CA VAL A 80 8.60 -2.83 -8.26
C VAL A 80 9.32 -2.52 -6.95
N LEU A 81 10.39 -3.26 -6.68
CA LEU A 81 11.16 -3.18 -5.45
C LEU A 81 12.46 -2.42 -5.71
N LEU A 82 12.59 -1.22 -5.17
CA LEU A 82 13.84 -0.45 -5.19
C LEU A 82 14.46 -0.49 -3.80
N ARG A 83 15.16 -1.54 -3.52
CA ARG A 83 15.75 -1.85 -2.22
C ARG A 83 16.85 -0.86 -1.86
N PRO A 84 16.87 -0.29 -0.67
CA PRO A 84 15.88 -0.40 0.43
C PRO A 84 14.95 0.83 0.51
N VAL A 85 14.67 1.50 -0.58
CA VAL A 85 14.09 2.84 -0.65
C VAL A 85 12.58 2.82 -0.85
N SER A 86 12.08 2.00 -1.77
CA SER A 86 10.66 2.07 -2.15
C SER A 86 10.11 0.75 -2.68
N VAL A 87 8.80 0.60 -2.51
CA VAL A 87 8.00 -0.46 -3.11
C VAL A 87 6.80 0.19 -3.78
N GLN A 88 6.60 -0.08 -5.07
CA GLN A 88 5.43 0.40 -5.80
C GLN A 88 4.64 -0.80 -6.32
N VAL A 89 3.35 -0.84 -5.97
CA VAL A 89 2.43 -1.89 -6.38
C VAL A 89 1.39 -1.29 -7.31
N THR A 90 1.25 -1.86 -8.51
CA THR A 90 0.27 -1.41 -9.49
C THR A 90 -0.57 -2.58 -9.98
N SER A 91 -1.83 -2.30 -10.32
CA SER A 91 -2.72 -3.29 -10.93
C SER A 91 -3.84 -2.60 -11.72
N SER A 92 -4.31 -3.27 -12.76
CA SER A 92 -5.54 -2.94 -13.48
C SER A 92 -6.42 -4.20 -13.64
N ASP A 93 -6.22 -5.18 -12.77
CA ASP A 93 -6.84 -6.49 -12.82
C ASP A 93 -7.93 -6.64 -11.74
N GLY A 94 -8.81 -7.63 -11.92
CA GLY A 94 -9.87 -7.95 -10.98
C GLY A 94 -10.81 -6.77 -10.73
N PRO A 95 -11.04 -6.40 -9.45
CA PRO A 95 -11.95 -5.32 -9.11
C PRO A 95 -11.40 -3.93 -9.45
N PHE A 96 -10.11 -3.82 -9.76
CA PHE A 96 -9.44 -2.55 -9.98
C PHE A 96 -9.41 -2.14 -11.45
N ARG A 97 -9.90 -0.94 -11.72
CA ARG A 97 -9.63 -0.26 -12.97
C ARG A 97 -8.22 0.34 -12.93
N HIS A 98 -7.83 0.81 -11.74
CA HIS A 98 -6.53 1.38 -11.46
C HIS A 98 -6.20 1.16 -9.98
N LEU A 99 -4.96 0.74 -9.70
CA LEU A 99 -4.40 0.65 -8.36
C LEU A 99 -2.94 1.08 -8.43
N ASP A 100 -2.54 2.01 -7.57
CA ASP A 100 -1.16 2.43 -7.40
C ASP A 100 -0.91 2.66 -5.90
N ILE A 101 -0.11 1.80 -5.30
CA ILE A 101 0.29 1.90 -3.90
C ILE A 101 1.80 2.13 -3.88
N ARG A 102 2.24 3.18 -3.21
CA ARG A 102 3.66 3.52 -3.12
C ARG A 102 4.08 3.61 -1.66
N TRP A 103 5.08 2.84 -1.33
CA TRP A 103 5.81 2.92 -0.08
C TRP A 103 7.15 3.59 -0.34
N HIS A 104 7.52 4.54 0.51
CA HIS A 104 8.82 5.18 0.45
C HIS A 104 9.42 5.28 1.85
N ILE A 105 10.70 5.00 1.97
CA ILE A 105 11.39 4.91 3.25
C ILE A 105 12.60 5.85 3.22
N GLU A 106 12.58 6.87 4.05
CA GLU A 106 13.67 7.84 4.16
C GLU A 106 14.36 7.74 5.51
N PRO A 107 15.71 7.58 5.52
CA PRO A 107 16.45 7.67 6.78
C PRO A 107 16.31 9.04 7.41
N GLN A 108 16.22 9.11 8.73
CA GLN A 108 16.25 10.34 9.49
C GLN A 108 17.67 10.67 9.94
N SER A 109 17.96 11.95 10.12
CA SER A 109 19.29 12.41 10.53
C SER A 109 19.68 11.98 11.94
N SER A 110 18.71 11.80 12.84
CA SER A 110 18.97 11.42 14.24
C SER A 110 19.02 9.90 14.43
N SER A 111 17.95 9.20 14.07
CA SER A 111 17.85 7.73 14.06
C SER A 111 16.48 7.35 13.52
N GLY A 112 16.35 6.10 13.04
CA GLY A 112 15.11 5.62 12.47
C GLY A 112 14.85 6.12 11.07
N CYS A 113 13.62 5.95 10.62
CA CYS A 113 13.21 6.29 9.25
C CYS A 113 11.82 6.87 9.22
N THR A 114 11.53 7.67 8.19
CA THR A 114 10.17 8.05 7.84
C THR A 114 9.62 7.04 6.84
N LEU A 115 8.53 6.38 7.21
CA LEU A 115 7.77 5.51 6.32
C LEU A 115 6.61 6.30 5.74
N MET A 116 6.56 6.38 4.41
CA MET A 116 5.53 7.08 3.66
C MET A 116 4.69 6.10 2.86
N LEU A 117 3.38 6.31 2.88
CA LEU A 117 2.40 5.52 2.13
C LEU A 117 1.55 6.46 1.28
N SER A 118 1.51 6.18 -0.02
CA SER A 118 0.59 6.82 -0.96
C SER A 118 -0.29 5.76 -1.59
N THR A 119 -1.60 5.97 -1.58
CA THR A 119 -2.56 5.07 -2.21
C THR A 119 -3.41 5.85 -3.20
N ASP A 120 -3.58 5.28 -4.38
CA ASP A 120 -4.38 5.82 -5.46
C ASP A 120 -5.08 4.65 -6.13
N PHE A 121 -6.42 4.65 -6.15
CA PHE A 121 -7.14 3.53 -6.72
C PHE A 121 -8.50 3.93 -7.28
N GLN A 122 -8.95 3.17 -8.29
CA GLN A 122 -10.28 3.23 -8.83
C GLN A 122 -10.80 1.81 -9.05
N LEU A 123 -11.97 1.51 -8.50
CA LEU A 123 -12.65 0.23 -8.71
C LEU A 123 -13.57 0.31 -9.92
N ARG A 124 -13.81 -0.85 -10.55
CA ARG A 124 -14.74 -0.96 -11.69
C ARG A 124 -16.18 -0.75 -11.27
N SER A 125 -16.53 -1.15 -10.05
CA SER A 125 -17.86 -0.95 -9.46
C SER A 125 -17.90 0.36 -8.68
N GLY A 126 -18.84 1.24 -8.98
CA GLY A 126 -19.05 2.50 -8.25
C GLY A 126 -19.46 2.28 -6.80
N MET A 127 -20.22 1.22 -6.51
CA MET A 127 -20.62 0.86 -5.16
C MET A 127 -19.41 0.38 -4.33
N LEU A 128 -18.57 -0.49 -4.89
CA LEU A 128 -17.33 -0.92 -4.24
C LEU A 128 -16.37 0.26 -4.06
N GLN A 129 -16.31 1.18 -5.02
CA GLN A 129 -15.51 2.40 -4.92
C GLN A 129 -15.91 3.22 -3.70
N THR A 130 -17.21 3.42 -3.47
CA THR A 130 -17.72 4.18 -2.33
C THR A 130 -17.36 3.49 -1.02
N LEU A 131 -17.54 2.17 -0.93
CA LEU A 131 -17.22 1.39 0.26
C LEU A 131 -15.72 1.41 0.57
N LEU A 132 -14.89 1.16 -0.42
CA LEU A 132 -13.45 1.11 -0.24
C LEU A 132 -12.85 2.51 -0.02
N SER A 133 -13.39 3.54 -0.66
CA SER A 133 -12.98 4.93 -0.42
C SER A 133 -13.28 5.36 1.01
N GLY A 134 -14.40 4.91 1.58
CA GLY A 134 -14.71 5.12 3.00
C GLY A 134 -13.69 4.46 3.91
N PHE A 135 -13.28 3.23 3.58
CA PHE A 135 -12.23 2.52 4.30
C PHE A 135 -10.89 3.25 4.25
N PHE A 136 -10.45 3.71 3.07
CA PHE A 136 -9.18 4.41 2.94
C PHE A 136 -9.23 5.88 3.37
N ARG A 137 -10.36 6.57 3.18
CA ARG A 137 -10.50 7.99 3.46
C ARG A 137 -10.37 8.35 4.94
N GLY A 138 -10.94 7.52 5.81
CA GLY A 138 -10.77 7.67 7.25
C GLY A 138 -9.66 6.82 7.82
N GLU A 139 -9.02 5.96 7.01
CA GLU A 139 -8.28 4.81 7.48
C GLU A 139 -6.95 4.54 6.78
N THR A 140 -6.46 5.45 5.91
CA THR A 140 -5.10 5.33 5.36
C THR A 140 -4.09 5.34 6.50
N TRP A 141 -4.30 6.19 7.51
CA TRP A 141 -3.50 6.17 8.72
C TRP A 141 -3.63 4.83 9.45
N ARG A 142 -4.79 4.13 9.35
CA ARG A 142 -4.99 2.81 9.93
C ARG A 142 -4.15 1.75 9.22
N LEU A 143 -4.08 1.79 7.90
CA LEU A 143 -3.21 0.90 7.15
C LEU A 143 -1.75 1.12 7.55
N LEU A 144 -1.30 2.36 7.59
CA LEU A 144 0.04 2.70 8.07
C LEU A 144 0.22 2.24 9.52
N LYS A 145 -0.79 2.43 10.38
CA LYS A 145 -0.77 1.99 11.78
C LYS A 145 -0.66 0.47 11.91
N VAL A 146 -1.30 -0.28 11.03
CA VAL A 146 -1.20 -1.74 10.99
C VAL A 146 0.24 -2.16 10.72
N PHE A 147 0.91 -1.53 9.78
CA PHE A 147 2.33 -1.80 9.49
C PHE A 147 3.24 -1.34 10.63
N GLU A 148 2.96 -0.21 11.23
CA GLU A 148 3.67 0.29 12.40
C GLU A 148 3.58 -0.70 13.57
N ASN A 149 2.39 -1.20 13.87
CA ASN A 149 2.18 -2.20 14.92
C ASN A 149 2.90 -3.52 14.59
N ARG A 150 2.89 -3.91 13.32
CA ARG A 150 3.62 -5.11 12.89
C ARG A 150 5.13 -4.93 13.05
N ALA A 151 5.66 -3.76 12.73
CA ALA A 151 7.07 -3.44 12.94
C ALA A 151 7.45 -3.53 14.43
N HIS A 152 6.62 -2.98 15.31
CA HIS A 152 6.83 -3.09 16.76
C HIS A 152 6.82 -4.55 17.23
N LYS A 153 5.94 -5.36 16.68
CA LYS A 153 5.86 -6.78 17.02
C LYS A 153 7.09 -7.56 16.54
N LEU A 154 7.59 -7.26 15.35
CA LEU A 154 8.74 -7.99 14.77
C LEU A 154 10.09 -7.53 15.31
N TYR A 155 10.24 -6.23 15.54
CA TYR A 155 11.53 -5.61 15.84
C TYR A 155 11.62 -5.05 17.27
N GLY A 156 10.51 -5.06 18.00
CA GLY A 156 10.43 -4.60 19.39
C GLY A 156 10.37 -3.08 19.50
N HIS A 157 10.16 -2.62 20.74
CA HIS A 157 10.21 -1.21 21.06
C HIS A 157 11.64 -0.85 21.43
N THR A 158 12.27 0.05 20.67
CA THR A 158 13.55 0.64 21.07
C THR A 158 13.29 1.65 22.18
N ARG A 159 13.98 1.46 23.27
CA ARG A 159 14.01 2.43 24.37
C ARG A 159 14.87 3.64 24.01
#